data_3c408b6987cfed2fbc18ab5e5c9f4473
#
_entry.id   3c408b6987cfed2fbc18ab5e5c9f4473
#
_cell.length_a   1.000
_cell.length_b   1.000
_cell.length_c   1.000
_cell.angle_alpha   90.00
_cell.angle_beta   90.00
_cell.angle_gamma   90.00
#
_symmetry.space_group_name_H-M   'P 1'
#
loop_
_entity.id
_entity.type
_entity.pdbx_description
1 polymer ?
#
loop_
_entity_poly.entity_id
_entity_poly.type
_entity_poly.pdbx_seq_one_letter_code
_entity_poly.pdbx_strand_id
1 'polypeptide(L)'
;LRLVYICSPLRGDIEQNTRRAQEYCAYAADCGMLPLAPHTIFTHYLDDTQPEQRARGLEMGLELLRHCDEMWVMGNTLSEGMQNEMALAERKHIPCLYVPDEFVESGYKIRQENQPLSSKDCFPYSKELDYKNQILVLKSDAYGTDTAITADDSLWIALSGDGCAYGTQGQSIFAEHLLSGRHAQWKRSDFYGIVDPDCLYC
;
A
#
# COMPACT_ATOMS: atom_id res chain seq x y z
N LEU A 1 -2.91 3.81 12.57
CA LEU A 1 -1.67 3.88 11.79
C LEU A 1 -0.95 2.54 11.88
N ARG A 2 -0.52 2.00 10.74
CA ARG A 2 0.31 0.78 10.68
C ARG A 2 1.76 1.16 10.96
N LEU A 3 2.41 0.36 11.79
CA LEU A 3 3.82 0.53 12.11
C LEU A 3 4.68 -0.11 11.01
N VAL A 4 5.47 0.71 10.32
CA VAL A 4 6.27 0.28 9.16
C VAL A 4 7.75 0.33 9.49
N TYR A 5 8.42 -0.80 9.34
CA TYR A 5 9.87 -0.87 9.43
C TYR A 5 10.50 -0.38 8.12
N ILE A 6 11.30 0.65 8.19
CA ILE A 6 12.04 1.19 7.04
C ILE A 6 13.38 0.47 6.92
N CYS A 7 13.45 -0.45 5.97
CA CYS A 7 14.62 -1.21 5.62
C CYS A 7 15.40 -0.48 4.52
N SER A 8 16.55 0.08 4.86
CA SER A 8 17.41 0.83 3.92
C SER A 8 18.89 0.71 4.27
N PRO A 9 19.81 1.00 3.34
CA PRO A 9 21.25 0.90 3.61
C PRO A 9 21.70 1.86 4.71
N LEU A 10 22.65 1.41 5.56
CA LEU A 10 23.38 2.28 6.49
C LEU A 10 24.86 2.37 6.13
N ARG A 11 25.47 1.24 5.74
CA ARG A 11 26.91 1.16 5.46
C ARG A 11 27.32 1.93 4.20
N GLY A 12 28.59 2.34 4.19
CA GLY A 12 29.18 3.17 3.15
C GLY A 12 29.24 4.60 3.64
N ASP A 13 28.52 5.49 3.04
CA ASP A 13 28.34 6.86 3.51
C ASP A 13 27.22 6.92 4.55
N ILE A 14 27.59 6.77 5.83
CA ILE A 14 26.63 6.70 6.94
C ILE A 14 25.81 7.97 7.05
N GLU A 15 26.42 9.14 6.83
CA GLU A 15 25.70 10.42 6.93
C GLU A 15 24.64 10.55 5.82
N GLN A 16 25.04 10.25 4.58
CA GLN A 16 24.11 10.27 3.45
C GLN A 16 22.99 9.23 3.61
N ASN A 17 23.33 8.00 4.02
CA ASN A 17 22.37 6.93 4.21
C ASN A 17 21.37 7.24 5.35
N THR A 18 21.84 7.88 6.44
CA THR A 18 20.95 8.32 7.51
C THR A 18 20.01 9.42 7.04
N ARG A 19 20.47 10.37 6.26
CA ARG A 19 19.63 11.41 5.65
C ARG A 19 18.58 10.81 4.72
N ARG A 20 18.99 9.86 3.86
CA ARG A 20 18.09 9.14 2.95
C ARG A 20 17.02 8.37 3.72
N ALA A 21 17.39 7.71 4.81
CA ALA A 21 16.42 7.01 5.66
C ALA A 21 15.40 7.96 6.32
N GLN A 22 15.78 9.19 6.64
CA GLN A 22 14.85 10.22 7.11
C GLN A 22 13.87 10.63 6.00
N GLU A 23 14.34 10.77 4.76
CA GLU A 23 13.48 11.04 3.60
C GLU A 23 12.48 9.90 3.37
N TYR A 24 12.91 8.65 3.49
CA TYR A 24 12.03 7.48 3.42
C TYR A 24 10.99 7.45 4.54
N CYS A 25 11.38 7.83 5.77
CA CYS A 25 10.42 7.97 6.85
C CYS A 25 9.40 9.08 6.56
N ALA A 26 9.83 10.23 6.06
CA ALA A 26 8.93 11.32 5.69
C ALA A 26 7.94 10.86 4.61
N TYR A 27 8.42 10.19 3.58
CA TYR A 27 7.59 9.61 2.53
C TYR A 27 6.55 8.61 3.08
N ALA A 28 6.97 7.67 3.93
CA ALA A 28 6.06 6.70 4.54
C ALA A 28 5.01 7.39 5.44
N ALA A 29 5.40 8.44 6.17
CA ALA A 29 4.47 9.25 6.96
C ALA A 29 3.45 9.98 6.06
N ASP A 30 3.89 10.50 4.91
CA ASP A 30 3.01 11.12 3.91
C ASP A 30 2.04 10.12 3.27
N CYS A 31 2.43 8.83 3.22
CA CYS A 31 1.55 7.72 2.88
C CYS A 31 0.61 7.31 4.03
N GLY A 32 0.66 8.00 5.19
CA GLY A 32 -0.19 7.77 6.35
C GLY A 32 0.26 6.61 7.24
N MET A 33 1.51 6.17 7.13
CA MET A 33 2.10 5.13 7.97
C MET A 33 2.75 5.72 9.23
N LEU A 34 3.12 4.86 10.18
CA LEU A 34 4.00 5.19 11.31
C LEU A 34 5.38 4.58 11.03
N PRO A 35 6.31 5.32 10.43
CA PRO A 35 7.59 4.79 10.01
C PRO A 35 8.58 4.66 11.16
N LEU A 36 9.41 3.64 11.09
CA LEU A 36 10.48 3.37 12.04
C LEU A 36 11.73 2.89 11.31
N ALA A 37 12.75 3.74 11.24
CA ALA A 37 14.07 3.42 10.71
C ALA A 37 15.08 3.27 11.86
N PRO A 38 15.51 2.05 12.21
CA PRO A 38 16.35 1.81 13.39
C PRO A 38 17.66 2.61 13.37
N HIS A 39 18.30 2.70 12.22
CA HIS A 39 19.57 3.39 12.09
C HIS A 39 19.47 4.92 12.18
N THR A 40 18.33 5.52 12.03
CA THR A 40 18.13 6.95 12.35
C THR A 40 18.02 7.21 13.84
N ILE A 41 17.84 6.17 14.65
CA ILE A 41 17.67 6.24 16.10
C ILE A 41 18.92 5.73 16.79
N PHE A 42 19.36 4.52 16.46
CA PHE A 42 20.44 3.84 17.19
C PHE A 42 21.81 4.48 17.00
N THR A 43 22.06 5.08 15.84
CA THR A 43 23.30 5.81 15.54
C THR A 43 23.53 7.05 16.43
N HIS A 44 22.50 7.51 17.14
CA HIS A 44 22.66 8.61 18.10
C HIS A 44 23.38 8.19 19.39
N TYR A 45 23.38 6.88 19.71
CA TYR A 45 23.96 6.37 20.96
C TYR A 45 24.74 5.06 20.81
N LEU A 46 24.78 4.46 19.64
CA LEU A 46 25.64 3.33 19.28
C LEU A 46 26.61 3.75 18.18
N ASP A 47 27.87 3.36 18.37
CA ASP A 47 28.93 3.55 17.38
C ASP A 47 29.03 2.31 16.47
N ASP A 48 28.57 2.40 15.22
CA ASP A 48 28.59 1.29 14.24
C ASP A 48 30.03 0.87 13.83
N THR A 49 31.03 1.67 14.17
CA THR A 49 32.46 1.31 13.96
C THR A 49 32.96 0.33 15.00
N GLN A 50 32.30 0.23 16.16
CA GLN A 50 32.62 -0.69 17.23
C GLN A 50 31.86 -2.01 17.04
N PRO A 51 32.58 -3.16 16.88
CA PRO A 51 31.93 -4.43 16.57
C PRO A 51 30.84 -4.86 17.55
N GLU A 52 31.04 -4.63 18.85
CA GLU A 52 30.08 -5.00 19.89
C GLU A 52 28.81 -4.10 19.84
N GLN A 53 28.98 -2.78 19.67
CA GLN A 53 27.87 -1.84 19.57
C GLN A 53 27.08 -2.07 18.28
N ARG A 54 27.77 -2.37 17.19
CA ARG A 54 27.16 -2.75 15.93
C ARG A 54 26.33 -4.03 16.08
N ALA A 55 26.88 -5.10 16.67
CA ALA A 55 26.15 -6.35 16.90
C ALA A 55 24.87 -6.10 17.70
N ARG A 56 24.96 -5.25 18.75
CA ARG A 56 23.83 -4.84 19.55
C ARG A 56 22.80 -4.05 18.74
N GLY A 57 23.22 -3.12 17.89
CA GLY A 57 22.34 -2.36 17.00
C GLY A 57 21.57 -3.25 16.03
N LEU A 58 22.25 -4.23 15.43
CA LEU A 58 21.62 -5.23 14.56
C LEU A 58 20.58 -6.09 15.31
N GLU A 59 20.91 -6.58 16.50
CA GLU A 59 19.98 -7.34 17.33
C GLU A 59 18.73 -6.52 17.69
N MET A 60 18.92 -5.28 18.12
CA MET A 60 17.83 -4.37 18.44
C MET A 60 16.95 -4.06 17.21
N GLY A 61 17.58 -3.89 16.03
CA GLY A 61 16.84 -3.68 14.77
C GLY A 61 15.95 -4.87 14.41
N LEU A 62 16.50 -6.09 14.51
CA LEU A 62 15.74 -7.31 14.28
C LEU A 62 14.61 -7.52 15.31
N GLU A 63 14.83 -7.12 16.57
CA GLU A 63 13.76 -7.17 17.58
C GLU A 63 12.65 -6.15 17.26
N LEU A 64 13.04 -4.96 16.84
CA LEU A 64 12.10 -3.91 16.46
C LEU A 64 11.23 -4.33 15.26
N LEU A 65 11.83 -4.97 14.25
CA LEU A 65 11.11 -5.50 13.08
C LEU A 65 9.98 -6.47 13.48
N ARG A 66 10.18 -7.28 14.53
CA ARG A 66 9.16 -8.22 15.01
C ARG A 66 7.90 -7.55 15.54
N HIS A 67 7.98 -6.29 15.89
CA HIS A 67 6.86 -5.49 16.40
C HIS A 67 6.21 -4.62 15.34
N CYS A 68 6.72 -4.62 14.10
CA CYS A 68 6.16 -3.88 13.00
C CYS A 68 5.08 -4.68 12.27
N ASP A 69 4.09 -3.98 11.73
CA ASP A 69 3.00 -4.58 10.95
C ASP A 69 3.46 -4.99 9.56
N GLU A 70 4.44 -4.25 9.00
CA GLU A 70 5.02 -4.49 7.69
C GLU A 70 6.42 -3.90 7.59
N MET A 71 7.14 -4.30 6.54
CA MET A 71 8.47 -3.77 6.21
C MET A 71 8.47 -3.15 4.82
N TRP A 72 8.98 -1.94 4.72
CA TRP A 72 9.23 -1.28 3.43
C TRP A 72 10.72 -1.35 3.10
N VAL A 73 11.03 -2.02 2.00
CA VAL A 73 12.38 -2.17 1.46
C VAL A 73 12.63 -1.00 0.52
N MET A 74 13.42 -0.04 0.96
CA MET A 74 13.58 1.26 0.32
C MET A 74 14.79 1.31 -0.60
N GLY A 75 14.61 1.95 -1.74
CA GLY A 75 15.67 2.21 -2.71
C GLY A 75 15.96 1.06 -3.66
N ASN A 76 16.94 1.29 -4.55
CA ASN A 76 17.22 0.41 -5.69
C ASN A 76 18.39 -0.57 -5.42
N THR A 77 18.98 -0.55 -4.22
CA THR A 77 20.10 -1.41 -3.85
C THR A 77 19.84 -2.16 -2.56
N LEU A 78 20.16 -3.45 -2.54
CA LEU A 78 20.01 -4.30 -1.37
C LEU A 78 21.38 -4.54 -0.72
N SER A 79 21.58 -4.09 0.51
CA SER A 79 22.75 -4.42 1.31
C SER A 79 22.61 -5.79 1.99
N GLU A 80 23.73 -6.36 2.44
CA GLU A 80 23.73 -7.60 3.23
C GLU A 80 22.87 -7.48 4.50
N GLY A 81 22.91 -6.32 5.18
CA GLY A 81 22.06 -6.06 6.36
C GLY A 81 20.57 -6.11 6.02
N MET A 82 20.16 -5.49 4.93
CA MET A 82 18.78 -5.52 4.44
C MET A 82 18.32 -6.94 4.11
N GLN A 83 19.18 -7.75 3.47
CA GLN A 83 18.86 -9.16 3.17
C GLN A 83 18.58 -9.98 4.44
N ASN A 84 19.33 -9.74 5.53
CA ASN A 84 19.13 -10.40 6.82
C ASN A 84 17.79 -9.98 7.47
N GLU A 85 17.44 -8.71 7.37
CA GLU A 85 16.14 -8.17 7.83
C GLU A 85 14.97 -8.78 7.02
N MET A 86 15.11 -8.83 5.70
CA MET A 86 14.12 -9.45 4.80
C MET A 86 13.93 -10.94 5.11
N ALA A 87 15.02 -11.68 5.33
CA ALA A 87 14.95 -13.09 5.71
C ALA A 87 14.27 -13.31 7.07
N LEU A 88 14.38 -12.36 8.01
CA LEU A 88 13.61 -12.41 9.24
C LEU A 88 12.13 -12.11 9.01
N ALA A 89 11.83 -11.08 8.21
CA ALA A 89 10.46 -10.71 7.87
C ALA A 89 9.71 -11.88 7.22
N GLU A 90 10.34 -12.56 6.26
CA GLU A 90 9.80 -13.76 5.60
C GLU A 90 9.49 -14.86 6.62
N ARG A 91 10.45 -15.21 7.49
CA ARG A 91 10.27 -16.23 8.54
C ARG A 91 9.16 -15.89 9.55
N LYS A 92 8.87 -14.61 9.73
CA LYS A 92 7.85 -14.11 10.66
C LYS A 92 6.54 -13.76 9.97
N HIS A 93 6.46 -13.99 8.66
CA HIS A 93 5.31 -13.62 7.83
C HIS A 93 4.93 -12.13 7.92
N ILE A 94 5.94 -11.26 8.07
CA ILE A 94 5.76 -9.82 8.02
C ILE A 94 5.73 -9.41 6.55
N PRO A 95 4.66 -8.77 6.07
CA PRO A 95 4.58 -8.31 4.69
C PRO A 95 5.73 -7.38 4.32
N CYS A 96 6.31 -7.57 3.13
CA CYS A 96 7.39 -6.74 2.62
C CYS A 96 6.95 -6.03 1.35
N LEU A 97 7.04 -4.71 1.34
CA LEU A 97 6.78 -3.88 0.18
C LEU A 97 8.09 -3.27 -0.33
N TYR A 98 8.34 -3.41 -1.63
CA TYR A 98 9.49 -2.77 -2.28
C TYR A 98 9.10 -1.37 -2.76
N VAL A 99 9.86 -0.38 -2.31
CA VAL A 99 9.63 1.03 -2.65
C VAL A 99 10.87 1.60 -3.35
N PRO A 100 10.85 1.71 -4.67
CA PRO A 100 11.97 2.26 -5.43
C PRO A 100 12.14 3.76 -5.17
N ASP A 101 13.35 4.27 -5.40
CA ASP A 101 13.68 5.68 -5.21
C ASP A 101 12.79 6.63 -6.02
N GLU A 102 12.38 6.22 -7.21
CA GLU A 102 11.51 6.98 -8.09
C GLU A 102 10.15 7.32 -7.46
N PHE A 103 9.63 6.45 -6.60
CA PHE A 103 8.37 6.70 -5.88
C PHE A 103 8.55 7.81 -4.85
N VAL A 104 9.66 7.78 -4.14
CA VAL A 104 10.00 8.80 -3.13
C VAL A 104 10.24 10.16 -3.80
N GLU A 105 11.00 10.16 -4.90
CA GLU A 105 11.37 11.38 -5.64
C GLU A 105 10.18 12.02 -6.36
N SER A 106 9.27 11.23 -6.91
CA SER A 106 8.05 11.72 -7.57
C SER A 106 6.94 12.09 -6.58
N GLY A 107 7.07 11.69 -5.31
CA GLY A 107 6.00 11.85 -4.32
C GLY A 107 4.79 10.95 -4.60
N TYR A 108 4.99 9.84 -5.35
CA TYR A 108 3.95 8.85 -5.61
C TYR A 108 3.49 8.24 -4.28
N LYS A 109 2.21 8.36 -3.96
CA LYS A 109 1.68 7.85 -2.69
C LYS A 109 1.21 6.41 -2.85
N ILE A 110 1.89 5.52 -2.14
CA ILE A 110 1.42 4.15 -1.98
C ILE A 110 0.10 4.16 -1.25
N ARG A 111 -0.89 3.50 -1.82
CA ARG A 111 -2.22 3.39 -1.23
C ARG A 111 -2.18 2.46 -0.02
N GLN A 112 -2.81 2.87 1.06
CA GLN A 112 -3.09 1.97 2.18
C GLN A 112 -4.25 1.04 1.83
N GLU A 113 -4.13 -0.25 2.17
CA GLU A 113 -5.16 -1.27 1.98
C GLU A 113 -6.55 -0.86 2.54
N ASN A 114 -6.58 0.02 3.53
CA ASN A 114 -7.80 0.46 4.21
C ASN A 114 -8.39 1.78 3.69
N GLN A 115 -7.79 2.40 2.67
CA GLN A 115 -8.40 3.59 2.07
C GLN A 115 -9.38 3.17 0.98
N PRO A 116 -10.67 3.55 1.09
CA PRO A 116 -11.64 3.24 0.05
C PRO A 116 -11.21 3.90 -1.25
N LEU A 117 -11.33 3.14 -2.34
CA LEU A 117 -11.11 3.65 -3.68
C LEU A 117 -12.09 4.80 -3.99
N SER A 118 -11.68 5.71 -4.86
CA SER A 118 -12.44 6.89 -5.22
C SER A 118 -12.51 7.05 -6.74
N SER A 119 -13.20 8.06 -7.22
CA SER A 119 -13.26 8.36 -8.65
C SER A 119 -11.90 8.60 -9.31
N LYS A 120 -10.87 8.97 -8.53
CA LYS A 120 -9.51 9.20 -9.03
C LYS A 120 -8.77 7.90 -9.40
N ASP A 121 -9.25 6.79 -8.85
CA ASP A 121 -8.68 5.45 -9.02
C ASP A 121 -9.39 4.66 -10.12
N CYS A 122 -10.27 5.31 -10.84
CA CYS A 122 -11.03 4.74 -11.93
C CYS A 122 -10.63 5.38 -13.26
N PHE A 123 -10.73 4.61 -14.33
CA PHE A 123 -10.62 5.19 -15.67
C PHE A 123 -11.65 6.31 -15.87
N PRO A 124 -11.29 7.37 -16.60
CA PRO A 124 -12.22 8.42 -16.98
C PRO A 124 -13.46 7.83 -17.62
N TYR A 125 -14.62 8.37 -17.24
CA TYR A 125 -15.89 7.91 -17.81
C TYR A 125 -15.89 8.04 -19.33
N SER A 126 -16.22 6.93 -20.02
CA SER A 126 -16.55 6.91 -21.44
C SER A 126 -17.88 6.20 -21.65
N LYS A 127 -18.70 6.70 -22.57
CA LYS A 127 -19.97 6.07 -22.96
C LYS A 127 -19.78 4.71 -23.63
N GLU A 128 -18.58 4.46 -24.13
CA GLU A 128 -18.20 3.26 -24.89
C GLU A 128 -17.63 2.16 -23.99
N LEU A 129 -17.42 2.42 -22.69
CA LEU A 129 -16.88 1.43 -21.77
C LEU A 129 -17.92 0.34 -21.47
N ASP A 130 -17.57 -0.89 -21.83
CA ASP A 130 -18.28 -2.09 -21.40
C ASP A 130 -17.79 -2.50 -20.01
N TYR A 131 -18.70 -2.56 -19.03
CA TYR A 131 -18.37 -2.95 -17.67
C TYR A 131 -18.29 -4.46 -17.45
N LYS A 132 -18.79 -5.26 -18.37
CA LYS A 132 -18.78 -6.72 -18.24
C LYS A 132 -17.37 -7.26 -18.08
N ASN A 133 -17.17 -8.09 -17.06
CA ASN A 133 -15.87 -8.66 -16.65
C ASN A 133 -14.83 -7.64 -16.22
N GLN A 134 -15.24 -6.41 -15.95
CA GLN A 134 -14.36 -5.38 -15.40
C GLN A 134 -14.54 -5.28 -13.88
N ILE A 135 -13.48 -4.88 -13.20
CA ILE A 135 -13.52 -4.61 -11.77
C ILE A 135 -14.05 -3.17 -11.59
N LEU A 136 -15.08 -3.04 -10.77
CA LEU A 136 -15.76 -1.78 -10.49
C LEU A 136 -15.49 -1.35 -9.05
N VAL A 137 -15.41 -0.04 -8.85
CA VAL A 137 -15.27 0.56 -7.53
C VAL A 137 -16.59 1.08 -7.03
N LEU A 138 -17.14 0.43 -5.99
CA LEU A 138 -18.39 0.82 -5.35
C LEU A 138 -18.21 2.10 -4.52
N LYS A 139 -19.17 3.02 -4.59
CA LYS A 139 -19.15 4.25 -3.80
C LYS A 139 -19.46 3.97 -2.34
N SER A 140 -18.85 4.76 -1.45
CA SER A 140 -19.04 4.63 -0.01
C SER A 140 -20.47 4.84 0.49
N ASP A 141 -21.29 5.55 -0.27
CA ASP A 141 -22.69 5.83 0.03
C ASP A 141 -23.68 4.82 -0.59
N ALA A 142 -23.17 3.86 -1.39
CA ALA A 142 -24.02 2.87 -2.06
C ALA A 142 -24.72 1.90 -1.10
N TYR A 143 -24.15 1.65 0.07
CA TYR A 143 -24.72 0.78 1.11
C TYR A 143 -25.75 1.50 2.03
N GLY A 144 -25.95 2.79 1.89
CA GLY A 144 -26.74 3.59 2.82
C GLY A 144 -25.93 4.07 4.03
N THR A 145 -26.60 4.85 4.90
CA THR A 145 -25.92 5.62 5.95
C THR A 145 -25.36 4.80 7.12
N ASP A 146 -25.72 3.53 7.24
CA ASP A 146 -25.43 2.71 8.43
C ASP A 146 -24.25 1.73 8.26
N THR A 147 -23.67 1.65 7.06
CA THR A 147 -22.58 0.69 6.80
C THR A 147 -21.38 1.40 6.23
N ALA A 148 -20.31 1.48 7.00
CA ALA A 148 -19.02 1.96 6.48
C ALA A 148 -18.49 0.94 5.46
N ILE A 149 -18.21 1.40 4.23
CA ILE A 149 -17.52 0.61 3.22
C ILE A 149 -16.04 0.69 3.54
N THR A 150 -15.42 -0.47 3.75
CA THR A 150 -13.96 -0.62 3.79
C THR A 150 -13.41 -0.74 2.37
N ALA A 151 -12.11 -0.59 2.20
CA ALA A 151 -11.46 -0.85 0.91
C ALA A 151 -11.80 -2.26 0.39
N ASP A 152 -11.87 -3.23 1.29
CA ASP A 152 -12.18 -4.62 0.98
C ASP A 152 -13.61 -4.83 0.42
N ASP A 153 -14.54 -3.96 0.78
CA ASP A 153 -15.92 -4.02 0.30
C ASP A 153 -16.17 -3.22 -0.98
N SER A 154 -15.19 -2.47 -1.45
CA SER A 154 -15.37 -1.55 -2.57
C SER A 154 -15.21 -2.19 -3.96
N LEU A 155 -14.56 -3.36 -4.05
CA LEU A 155 -14.21 -3.99 -5.33
C LEU A 155 -15.20 -5.07 -5.74
N TRP A 156 -15.79 -4.89 -6.92
CA TRP A 156 -16.79 -5.78 -7.48
C TRP A 156 -16.49 -6.07 -8.95
N ILE A 157 -16.63 -7.32 -9.39
CA ILE A 157 -16.55 -7.70 -10.80
C ILE A 157 -17.94 -7.73 -11.42
N ALA A 158 -18.14 -7.04 -12.52
CA ALA A 158 -19.41 -7.06 -13.24
C ALA A 158 -19.56 -8.38 -13.99
N LEU A 159 -20.58 -9.16 -13.66
CA LEU A 159 -20.92 -10.43 -14.33
C LEU A 159 -21.89 -10.21 -15.48
N SER A 160 -22.82 -9.27 -15.34
CA SER A 160 -23.77 -8.90 -16.38
C SER A 160 -24.16 -7.43 -16.25
N GLY A 161 -24.69 -6.90 -17.34
CA GLY A 161 -24.98 -5.50 -17.48
C GLY A 161 -23.92 -4.84 -18.37
N ASP A 162 -24.37 -4.25 -19.45
CA ASP A 162 -23.50 -3.60 -20.43
C ASP A 162 -22.98 -2.25 -19.93
N GLY A 163 -23.47 -1.78 -18.78
CA GLY A 163 -23.10 -0.47 -18.26
C GLY A 163 -23.38 0.68 -19.24
N CYS A 164 -23.79 0.32 -20.44
CA CYS A 164 -24.01 1.24 -21.54
C CYS A 164 -25.28 2.03 -21.28
N ALA A 165 -25.13 3.23 -20.80
CA ALA A 165 -26.19 4.11 -20.47
C ALA A 165 -26.66 4.88 -21.73
N TYR A 166 -27.27 4.23 -22.65
CA TYR A 166 -28.19 4.93 -23.53
C TYR A 166 -29.58 4.98 -22.86
N GLY A 167 -29.80 6.05 -22.11
CA GLY A 167 -31.11 6.58 -21.87
C GLY A 167 -31.99 5.92 -20.83
N THR A 168 -31.51 4.93 -20.08
CA THR A 168 -32.32 4.32 -19.03
C THR A 168 -31.74 4.54 -17.65
N GLN A 169 -32.35 5.40 -16.88
CA GLN A 169 -32.22 5.39 -15.43
C GLN A 169 -32.53 3.96 -14.96
N GLY A 170 -31.52 3.27 -14.42
CA GLY A 170 -31.75 2.02 -13.71
C GLY A 170 -31.24 0.75 -14.36
N GLN A 171 -30.25 0.80 -15.22
CA GLN A 171 -29.54 -0.43 -15.61
C GLN A 171 -28.84 -1.04 -14.40
N SER A 172 -29.34 -2.20 -14.00
CA SER A 172 -28.77 -2.98 -12.91
C SER A 172 -27.53 -3.69 -13.40
N ILE A 173 -26.45 -3.57 -12.63
CA ILE A 173 -25.24 -4.36 -12.80
C ILE A 173 -25.32 -5.51 -11.80
N PHE A 174 -25.34 -6.74 -12.29
CA PHE A 174 -25.17 -7.91 -11.45
C PHE A 174 -23.67 -8.16 -11.27
N ALA A 175 -23.19 -8.11 -10.05
CA ALA A 175 -21.79 -8.14 -9.76
C ALA A 175 -21.46 -9.11 -8.61
N GLU A 176 -20.23 -9.60 -8.62
CA GLU A 176 -19.65 -10.43 -7.58
C GLU A 176 -18.61 -9.61 -6.81
N HIS A 177 -18.70 -9.66 -5.48
CA HIS A 177 -17.72 -9.03 -4.61
C HIS A 177 -16.38 -9.77 -4.72
N LEU A 178 -15.32 -9.05 -5.06
CA LEU A 178 -14.04 -9.63 -5.47
C LEU A 178 -13.42 -10.54 -4.41
N LEU A 179 -13.55 -10.21 -3.12
CA LEU A 179 -12.91 -10.96 -2.04
C LEU A 179 -13.82 -12.05 -1.46
N SER A 180 -15.12 -11.79 -1.29
CA SER A 180 -16.02 -12.73 -0.60
C SER A 180 -16.83 -13.63 -1.53
N GLY A 181 -16.80 -13.37 -2.85
CA GLY A 181 -17.64 -14.08 -3.83
C GLY A 181 -19.14 -13.82 -3.68
N ARG A 182 -19.55 -12.84 -2.84
CA ARG A 182 -20.95 -12.48 -2.64
C ARG A 182 -21.50 -11.81 -3.88
N HIS A 183 -22.69 -12.25 -4.34
CA HIS A 183 -23.37 -11.64 -5.46
C HIS A 183 -24.35 -10.55 -4.99
N ALA A 184 -24.42 -9.46 -5.72
CA ALA A 184 -25.39 -8.40 -5.50
C ALA A 184 -25.77 -7.71 -6.82
N GLN A 185 -26.90 -7.02 -6.79
CA GLN A 185 -27.36 -6.20 -7.89
C GLN A 185 -27.27 -4.73 -7.52
N TRP A 186 -26.55 -3.97 -8.31
CA TRP A 186 -26.26 -2.56 -8.11
C TRP A 186 -26.78 -1.71 -9.25
N LYS A 187 -27.00 -0.43 -8.98
CA LYS A 187 -27.19 0.55 -10.05
C LYS A 187 -25.83 1.01 -10.55
N ARG A 188 -25.73 1.36 -11.80
CA ARG A 188 -24.51 1.95 -12.35
C ARG A 188 -24.04 3.17 -11.58
N SER A 189 -24.98 4.01 -11.12
CA SER A 189 -24.70 5.20 -10.32
C SER A 189 -24.02 4.89 -8.98
N ASP A 190 -24.08 3.64 -8.52
CA ASP A 190 -23.52 3.22 -7.25
C ASP A 190 -21.99 2.98 -7.36
N PHE A 191 -21.46 2.96 -8.58
CA PHE A 191 -20.02 2.81 -8.82
C PHE A 191 -19.37 4.12 -9.24
N TYR A 192 -18.09 4.30 -8.84
CA TYR A 192 -17.24 5.36 -9.39
C TYR A 192 -16.84 5.08 -10.84
N GLY A 193 -16.57 3.83 -11.18
CA GLY A 193 -16.20 3.39 -12.53
C GLY A 193 -15.43 2.09 -12.52
N ILE A 194 -14.76 1.80 -13.64
CA ILE A 194 -13.83 0.70 -13.79
C ILE A 194 -12.53 1.11 -13.10
N VAL A 195 -12.03 0.26 -12.21
CA VAL A 195 -10.77 0.52 -11.52
C VAL A 195 -9.61 0.57 -12.53
N ASP A 196 -8.70 1.51 -12.33
CA ASP A 196 -7.41 1.49 -13.01
C ASP A 196 -6.56 0.38 -12.35
N PRO A 197 -6.14 -0.66 -13.10
CA PRO A 197 -5.33 -1.74 -12.54
C PRO A 197 -4.04 -1.26 -11.86
N ASP A 198 -3.46 -0.17 -12.34
CA ASP A 198 -2.24 0.41 -11.76
C ASP A 198 -2.47 0.91 -10.33
N CYS A 199 -3.74 1.17 -9.94
CA CYS A 199 -4.10 1.52 -8.58
C CYS A 199 -4.27 0.31 -7.63
N LEU A 200 -4.29 -0.92 -8.16
CA LEU A 200 -4.43 -2.15 -7.38
C LEU A 200 -3.10 -2.81 -7.05
N TYR A 201 -2.05 -2.49 -7.80
CA TYR A 201 -0.72 -3.10 -7.74
C TYR A 201 0.34 -2.05 -7.36
N CYS A 202 0.09 -1.32 -6.29
CA CYS A 202 1.10 -0.45 -5.70
C CYS A 202 1.85 -1.18 -4.61
#